data_c3bc0f9a24085c777aa3ae0373298ba6
#
_entry.id   c3bc0f9a24085c777aa3ae0373298ba6
#
_cell.length_a   1.000
_cell.length_b   1.000
_cell.length_c   1.000
_cell.angle_alpha   90.00
_cell.angle_beta   90.00
_cell.angle_gamma   90.00
#
_symmetry.space_group_name_H-M   'P 1'
#
loop_
_entity.id
_entity.type
_entity.pdbx_description
1 polymer ?
#
loop_
_entity_poly.entity_id
_entity_poly.type
_entity_poly.pdbx_seq_one_letter_code
_entity_poly.pdbx_strand_id
1 'polypeptide(L)'
;MRAEHFCAECGHVQPAQPTDFFSFFGLPRRLELEEAELEREFYALSRKLHPDVYSRASTREQAWSLEKTSQLNDAYRTLKDPISRTEYLLMLEGIQLDEQSKTATEQARASGVDKKQTVPTELLEEAFELNMLLEEAKMGSVDDDLRGQLSATREELTTRLNTMQDELREAWKRWDGGDSEATAKMVDLLNRRSYLCNLVRDINEVLNSSAQ
;
A
#
# COMPACT_ATOMS: atom_id res chain seq x y z
N MET A 1 -8.64 -15.16 14.99
CA MET A 1 -7.95 -15.79 16.16
C MET A 1 -6.69 -14.97 16.44
N ARG A 2 -6.39 -14.62 17.69
CA ARG A 2 -5.17 -13.84 18.00
C ARG A 2 -3.94 -14.74 17.88
N ALA A 3 -2.84 -14.26 17.30
CA ALA A 3 -1.60 -15.02 17.25
C ALA A 3 -0.99 -15.18 18.65
N GLU A 4 -0.56 -16.36 18.99
CA GLU A 4 0.14 -16.64 20.25
C GLU A 4 1.63 -16.32 20.07
N HIS A 5 2.06 -15.14 20.53
CA HIS A 5 3.46 -14.74 20.45
C HIS A 5 4.31 -15.35 21.55
N PHE A 6 3.69 -15.63 22.70
CA PHE A 6 4.36 -16.10 23.91
C PHE A 6 3.60 -17.27 24.49
N CYS A 7 4.33 -18.17 25.14
CA CYS A 7 3.71 -19.25 25.89
C CYS A 7 2.89 -18.69 27.05
N ALA A 8 1.64 -19.13 27.18
CA ALA A 8 0.76 -18.68 28.27
C ALA A 8 1.25 -19.07 29.66
N GLU A 9 2.01 -20.16 29.77
CA GLU A 9 2.49 -20.69 31.07
C GLU A 9 3.81 -20.09 31.51
N CYS A 10 4.78 -19.98 30.60
CA CYS A 10 6.16 -19.57 30.95
C CYS A 10 6.61 -18.23 30.33
N GLY A 11 5.79 -17.62 29.48
CA GLY A 11 6.11 -16.34 28.85
C GLY A 11 7.19 -16.36 27.77
N HIS A 12 7.76 -17.54 27.45
CA HIS A 12 8.80 -17.65 26.41
C HIS A 12 8.22 -17.36 25.03
N VAL A 13 9.02 -16.71 24.18
CA VAL A 13 8.67 -16.47 22.78
C VAL A 13 8.42 -17.80 22.06
N GLN A 14 7.38 -17.83 21.25
CA GLN A 14 7.01 -19.00 20.46
C GLN A 14 7.47 -18.83 19.01
N PRO A 15 7.65 -19.91 18.24
CA PRO A 15 7.97 -19.82 16.83
C PRO A 15 6.95 -18.99 16.05
N ALA A 16 7.37 -18.37 14.98
CA ALA A 16 6.43 -17.71 14.07
C ALA A 16 5.52 -18.75 13.43
N GLN A 17 4.23 -18.47 13.46
CA GLN A 17 3.23 -19.33 12.82
C GLN A 17 2.62 -18.57 11.64
N PRO A 18 2.23 -19.26 10.55
CA PRO A 18 1.49 -18.65 9.47
C PRO A 18 0.20 -18.03 10.01
N THR A 19 0.11 -16.72 9.95
CA THR A 19 -1.06 -15.97 10.38
C THR A 19 -1.21 -14.73 9.54
N ASP A 20 -2.44 -14.24 9.37
CA ASP A 20 -2.65 -12.96 8.73
C ASP A 20 -2.29 -11.79 9.66
N PHE A 21 -2.03 -10.62 9.09
CA PHE A 21 -1.56 -9.46 9.82
C PHE A 21 -2.58 -8.91 10.83
N PHE A 22 -3.88 -9.04 10.56
CA PHE A 22 -4.91 -8.67 11.53
C PHE A 22 -4.85 -9.58 12.75
N SER A 23 -4.80 -10.89 12.52
CA SER A 23 -4.66 -11.89 13.60
C SER A 23 -3.33 -11.74 14.35
N PHE A 24 -2.25 -11.32 13.68
CA PHE A 24 -0.97 -11.05 14.32
C PHE A 24 -1.09 -9.99 15.41
N PHE A 25 -1.82 -8.89 15.15
CA PHE A 25 -2.11 -7.85 16.15
C PHE A 25 -3.29 -8.18 17.06
N GLY A 26 -4.04 -9.25 16.80
CA GLY A 26 -5.28 -9.56 17.49
C GLY A 26 -6.41 -8.61 17.15
N LEU A 27 -6.34 -7.96 16.00
CA LEU A 27 -7.34 -7.05 15.47
C LEU A 27 -8.38 -7.82 14.62
N PRO A 28 -9.62 -7.33 14.54
CA PRO A 28 -10.59 -7.86 13.59
C PRO A 28 -10.15 -7.53 12.15
N ARG A 29 -10.53 -8.38 11.19
CA ARG A 29 -10.36 -8.08 9.75
C ARG A 29 -11.35 -6.98 9.36
N ARG A 30 -10.91 -5.74 9.47
CA ARG A 30 -11.67 -4.54 9.10
C ARG A 30 -10.79 -3.58 8.33
N LEU A 31 -11.39 -2.82 7.43
CA LEU A 31 -10.72 -1.79 6.67
C LEU A 31 -10.68 -0.47 7.45
N GLU A 32 -11.71 -0.16 8.23
CA GLU A 32 -11.65 0.92 9.20
C GLU A 32 -10.94 0.45 10.47
N LEU A 33 -9.68 0.83 10.62
CA LEU A 33 -8.86 0.59 11.81
C LEU A 33 -8.56 1.90 12.51
N GLU A 34 -8.65 1.88 13.84
CA GLU A 34 -8.15 2.97 14.67
C GLU A 34 -6.61 2.96 14.67
N GLU A 35 -6.00 3.96 14.03
CA GLU A 35 -4.54 4.03 13.88
C GLU A 35 -3.85 4.04 15.25
N ALA A 36 -4.41 4.75 16.23
CA ALA A 36 -3.88 4.78 17.59
C ALA A 36 -3.90 3.41 18.29
N GLU A 37 -4.87 2.55 17.96
CA GLU A 37 -4.93 1.18 18.48
C GLU A 37 -3.85 0.32 17.84
N LEU A 38 -3.69 0.39 16.52
CA LEU A 38 -2.64 -0.32 15.80
C LEU A 38 -1.25 0.09 16.29
N GLU A 39 -1.00 1.38 16.48
CA GLU A 39 0.28 1.88 17.00
C GLU A 39 0.56 1.41 18.42
N ARG A 40 -0.44 1.43 19.28
CA ARG A 40 -0.30 0.95 20.67
C ARG A 40 0.10 -0.52 20.69
N GLU A 41 -0.57 -1.37 19.92
CA GLU A 41 -0.26 -2.80 19.84
C GLU A 41 1.13 -3.04 19.21
N PHE A 42 1.48 -2.28 18.17
CA PHE A 42 2.82 -2.33 17.57
C PHE A 42 3.92 -2.04 18.61
N TYR A 43 3.82 -0.95 19.35
CA TYR A 43 4.83 -0.63 20.36
C TYR A 43 4.84 -1.61 21.54
N ALA A 44 3.69 -2.16 21.89
CA ALA A 44 3.60 -3.17 22.95
C ALA A 44 4.31 -4.48 22.55
N LEU A 45 4.08 -4.94 21.30
CA LEU A 45 4.74 -6.14 20.76
C LEU A 45 6.22 -5.88 20.45
N SER A 46 6.57 -4.74 19.87
CA SER A 46 7.96 -4.38 19.56
C SER A 46 8.86 -4.44 20.77
N ARG A 47 8.43 -3.89 21.92
CA ARG A 47 9.19 -3.96 23.18
C ARG A 47 9.39 -5.38 23.68
N LYS A 48 8.44 -6.30 23.43
CA LYS A 48 8.51 -7.68 23.93
C LYS A 48 9.23 -8.62 22.96
N LEU A 49 9.16 -8.35 21.66
CA LEU A 49 9.74 -9.19 20.61
C LEU A 49 11.13 -8.75 20.18
N HIS A 50 11.61 -7.58 20.63
CA HIS A 50 12.86 -7.00 20.15
C HIS A 50 14.04 -7.95 20.38
N PRO A 51 14.92 -8.18 19.38
CA PRO A 51 16.05 -9.12 19.49
C PRO A 51 16.96 -8.86 20.68
N ASP A 52 17.13 -7.60 21.11
CA ASP A 52 17.97 -7.26 22.27
C ASP A 52 17.44 -7.89 23.58
N VAL A 53 16.13 -8.09 23.69
CA VAL A 53 15.52 -8.76 24.85
C VAL A 53 15.99 -10.22 24.94
N TYR A 54 16.27 -10.84 23.78
CA TYR A 54 16.69 -12.24 23.64
C TYR A 54 18.21 -12.42 23.46
N SER A 55 19.02 -11.35 23.63
CA SER A 55 20.46 -11.40 23.40
C SER A 55 21.20 -12.46 24.24
N ARG A 56 20.61 -12.83 25.39
CA ARG A 56 21.14 -13.87 26.31
C ARG A 56 20.29 -15.15 26.31
N ALA A 57 19.27 -15.24 25.47
CA ALA A 57 18.40 -16.41 25.35
C ALA A 57 19.03 -17.47 24.44
N SER A 58 18.37 -18.62 24.29
CA SER A 58 18.82 -19.68 23.39
C SER A 58 18.86 -19.18 21.93
N THR A 59 19.75 -19.75 21.12
CA THR A 59 19.85 -19.46 19.67
C THR A 59 18.49 -19.59 18.95
N ARG A 60 17.65 -20.54 19.41
CA ARG A 60 16.30 -20.73 18.88
C ARG A 60 15.36 -19.57 19.18
N GLU A 61 15.38 -19.08 20.42
CA GLU A 61 14.56 -17.94 20.82
C GLU A 61 15.03 -16.63 20.16
N GLN A 62 16.33 -16.48 19.96
CA GLN A 62 16.90 -15.35 19.21
C GLN A 62 16.39 -15.37 17.75
N ALA A 63 16.39 -16.53 17.10
CA ALA A 63 15.87 -16.69 15.75
C ALA A 63 14.36 -16.38 15.67
N TRP A 64 13.56 -16.89 16.60
CA TRP A 64 12.12 -16.62 16.66
C TRP A 64 11.80 -15.13 16.93
N SER A 65 12.58 -14.49 17.80
CA SER A 65 12.45 -13.06 18.06
C SER A 65 12.71 -12.23 16.81
N LEU A 66 13.78 -12.55 16.06
CA LEU A 66 14.12 -11.86 14.82
C LEU A 66 13.04 -12.04 13.76
N GLU A 67 12.56 -13.26 13.55
CA GLU A 67 11.50 -13.56 12.59
C GLU A 67 10.19 -12.85 12.93
N LYS A 68 9.77 -12.91 14.20
CA LYS A 68 8.55 -12.23 14.66
C LYS A 68 8.67 -10.71 14.59
N THR A 69 9.85 -10.15 14.83
CA THR A 69 10.08 -8.70 14.68
C THR A 69 9.98 -8.27 13.21
N SER A 70 10.48 -9.10 12.28
CA SER A 70 10.28 -8.84 10.85
C SER A 70 8.80 -8.87 10.47
N GLN A 71 8.09 -9.92 10.88
CA GLN A 71 6.63 -10.02 10.65
C GLN A 71 5.86 -8.86 11.27
N LEU A 72 6.23 -8.43 12.49
CA LEU A 72 5.62 -7.27 13.17
C LEU A 72 5.75 -6.00 12.34
N ASN A 73 6.96 -5.74 11.81
CA ASN A 73 7.23 -4.56 11.01
C ASN A 73 6.47 -4.59 9.66
N ASP A 74 6.43 -5.76 9.02
CA ASP A 74 5.70 -5.93 7.75
C ASP A 74 4.19 -5.78 7.97
N ALA A 75 3.65 -6.41 9.00
CA ALA A 75 2.25 -6.29 9.37
C ALA A 75 1.85 -4.84 9.71
N TYR A 76 2.68 -4.14 10.50
CA TYR A 76 2.42 -2.74 10.84
C TYR A 76 2.43 -1.83 9.62
N ARG A 77 3.44 -1.95 8.75
CA ARG A 77 3.56 -1.15 7.53
C ARG A 77 2.37 -1.38 6.59
N THR A 78 1.96 -2.63 6.43
CA THR A 78 0.82 -2.98 5.57
C THR A 78 -0.50 -2.49 6.14
N LEU A 79 -0.74 -2.67 7.44
CA LEU A 79 -2.02 -2.28 8.05
C LEU A 79 -2.12 -0.78 8.31
N LYS A 80 -1.00 -0.07 8.48
CA LYS A 80 -0.99 1.38 8.67
C LYS A 80 -1.36 2.13 7.39
N ASP A 81 -0.86 1.70 6.23
CA ASP A 81 -1.20 2.31 4.96
C ASP A 81 -2.58 1.84 4.48
N PRO A 82 -3.57 2.74 4.35
CA PRO A 82 -4.93 2.39 3.94
C PRO A 82 -5.02 1.63 2.62
N ILE A 83 -4.17 1.96 1.65
CA ILE A 83 -4.16 1.31 0.34
C ILE A 83 -3.59 -0.11 0.46
N SER A 84 -2.42 -0.25 1.07
CA SER A 84 -1.78 -1.55 1.28
C SER A 84 -2.65 -2.47 2.14
N ARG A 85 -3.36 -1.92 3.13
CA ARG A 85 -4.33 -2.66 3.94
C ARG A 85 -5.50 -3.19 3.11
N THR A 86 -6.03 -2.36 2.20
CA THR A 86 -7.12 -2.78 1.31
C THR A 86 -6.65 -3.86 0.33
N GLU A 87 -5.51 -3.67 -0.31
CA GLU A 87 -4.89 -4.66 -1.20
C GLU A 87 -4.65 -6.00 -0.48
N TYR A 88 -4.13 -5.92 0.75
CA TYR A 88 -3.87 -7.09 1.58
C TYR A 88 -5.15 -7.83 1.96
N LEU A 89 -6.21 -7.12 2.34
CA LEU A 89 -7.49 -7.73 2.66
C LEU A 89 -8.11 -8.40 1.44
N LEU A 90 -8.10 -7.75 0.28
CA LEU A 90 -8.60 -8.33 -0.98
C LEU A 90 -7.82 -9.62 -1.32
N MET A 91 -6.50 -9.62 -1.12
CA MET A 91 -5.67 -10.82 -1.30
C MET A 91 -6.09 -11.95 -0.34
N LEU A 92 -6.40 -11.65 0.93
CA LEU A 92 -6.90 -12.64 1.89
C LEU A 92 -8.26 -13.23 1.50
N GLU A 93 -9.09 -12.45 0.80
CA GLU A 93 -10.38 -12.90 0.23
C GLU A 93 -10.22 -13.63 -1.11
N GLY A 94 -8.97 -13.88 -1.56
CA GLY A 94 -8.67 -14.59 -2.79
C GLY A 94 -8.83 -13.75 -4.05
N ILE A 95 -8.92 -12.43 -3.92
CA ILE A 95 -9.06 -11.50 -5.04
C ILE A 95 -7.67 -11.04 -5.45
N GLN A 96 -7.33 -11.32 -6.69
CA GLN A 96 -6.11 -10.79 -7.29
C GLN A 96 -6.43 -9.44 -7.91
N LEU A 97 -5.70 -8.42 -7.50
CA LEU A 97 -5.66 -7.15 -8.20
C LEU A 97 -4.90 -7.33 -9.51
N ASP A 98 -5.31 -6.61 -10.53
CA ASP A 98 -4.58 -6.58 -11.79
C ASP A 98 -3.11 -6.21 -11.53
N GLU A 99 -2.22 -6.52 -12.50
CA GLU A 99 -0.77 -6.26 -12.41
C GLU A 99 -0.39 -4.80 -12.09
N GLN A 100 -1.37 -3.95 -11.89
CA GLN A 100 -1.30 -2.52 -11.62
C GLN A 100 -1.32 -2.15 -10.15
N SER A 101 -1.44 -3.11 -9.23
CA SER A 101 -1.44 -2.80 -7.79
C SER A 101 -0.14 -2.10 -7.38
N LYS A 102 -0.22 -1.24 -6.35
CA LYS A 102 0.95 -0.54 -5.80
C LYS A 102 2.08 -1.51 -5.49
N THR A 103 1.76 -2.62 -4.81
CA THR A 103 2.72 -3.66 -4.44
C THR A 103 3.35 -4.33 -5.67
N ALA A 104 2.56 -4.67 -6.70
CA ALA A 104 3.08 -5.26 -7.93
C ALA A 104 3.98 -4.29 -8.70
N THR A 105 3.63 -3.00 -8.72
CA THR A 105 4.43 -1.95 -9.37
C THR A 105 5.75 -1.70 -8.62
N GLU A 106 5.74 -1.65 -7.30
CA GLU A 106 6.94 -1.49 -6.48
C GLU A 106 7.90 -2.70 -6.62
N GLN A 107 7.35 -3.92 -6.62
CA GLN A 107 8.14 -5.14 -6.84
C GLN A 107 8.74 -5.20 -8.26
N ALA A 108 7.98 -4.82 -9.28
CA ALA A 108 8.48 -4.78 -10.66
C ALA A 108 9.63 -3.78 -10.80
N ARG A 109 9.54 -2.59 -10.18
CA ARG A 109 10.63 -1.61 -10.16
C ARG A 109 11.86 -2.11 -9.44
N ALA A 110 11.69 -2.76 -8.29
CA ALA A 110 12.80 -3.33 -7.53
C ALA A 110 13.53 -4.43 -8.32
N SER A 111 12.83 -5.13 -9.21
CA SER A 111 13.37 -6.18 -10.08
C SER A 111 13.85 -5.68 -11.47
N GLY A 112 13.73 -4.38 -11.76
CA GLY A 112 14.15 -3.80 -13.05
C GLY A 112 13.31 -4.27 -14.25
N VAL A 113 12.09 -4.71 -14.03
CA VAL A 113 11.18 -5.17 -15.08
C VAL A 113 10.22 -4.03 -15.43
N ASP A 114 10.29 -3.53 -16.66
CA ASP A 114 9.29 -2.62 -17.20
C ASP A 114 7.96 -3.36 -17.41
N LYS A 115 7.00 -3.12 -16.51
CA LYS A 115 5.64 -3.64 -16.68
C LYS A 115 4.84 -2.72 -17.59
N LYS A 116 4.31 -3.30 -18.65
CA LYS A 116 3.38 -2.60 -19.54
C LYS A 116 2.06 -2.39 -18.80
N GLN A 117 1.80 -1.14 -18.45
CA GLN A 117 0.61 -0.76 -17.71
C GLN A 117 -0.62 -0.80 -18.64
N THR A 118 -1.68 -1.49 -18.21
CA THR A 118 -2.96 -1.47 -18.94
C THR A 118 -3.71 -0.19 -18.54
N VAL A 119 -3.98 0.67 -19.52
CA VAL A 119 -4.73 1.91 -19.29
C VAL A 119 -6.21 1.56 -19.14
N PRO A 120 -6.89 2.00 -18.07
CA PRO A 120 -8.34 1.87 -17.97
C PRO A 120 -9.00 2.53 -19.18
N THR A 121 -9.99 1.86 -19.80
CA THR A 121 -10.62 2.30 -21.07
C THR A 121 -11.13 3.74 -20.99
N GLU A 122 -11.63 4.13 -19.82
CA GLU A 122 -12.19 5.47 -19.56
C GLU A 122 -11.12 6.57 -19.48
N LEU A 123 -9.86 6.20 -19.29
CA LEU A 123 -8.72 7.12 -19.18
C LEU A 123 -7.84 7.11 -20.44
N LEU A 124 -8.23 6.37 -21.49
CA LEU A 124 -7.39 6.19 -22.68
C LEU A 124 -7.10 7.51 -23.42
N GLU A 125 -8.11 8.36 -23.59
CA GLU A 125 -7.97 9.65 -24.28
C GLU A 125 -7.06 10.60 -23.47
N GLU A 126 -7.36 10.78 -22.18
CA GLU A 126 -6.55 11.62 -21.27
C GLU A 126 -5.10 11.12 -21.18
N ALA A 127 -4.94 9.80 -21.10
CA ALA A 127 -3.63 9.17 -21.06
C ALA A 127 -2.83 9.45 -22.33
N PHE A 128 -3.48 9.40 -23.49
CA PHE A 128 -2.83 9.67 -24.77
C PHE A 128 -2.41 11.15 -24.85
N GLU A 129 -3.29 12.08 -24.54
CA GLU A 129 -2.99 13.51 -24.52
C GLU A 129 -1.84 13.85 -23.58
N LEU A 130 -1.90 13.33 -22.35
CA LEU A 130 -0.84 13.56 -21.36
C LEU A 130 0.50 12.95 -21.79
N ASN A 131 0.49 11.73 -22.36
CA ASN A 131 1.72 11.13 -22.85
C ASN A 131 2.35 11.95 -24.00
N MET A 132 1.55 12.56 -24.88
CA MET A 132 2.07 13.48 -25.90
C MET A 132 2.74 14.69 -25.28
N LEU A 133 2.12 15.33 -24.27
CA LEU A 133 2.73 16.46 -23.56
C LEU A 133 4.02 16.07 -22.83
N LEU A 134 4.05 14.88 -22.23
CA LEU A 134 5.25 14.36 -21.55
C LEU A 134 6.39 14.07 -22.53
N GLU A 135 6.09 13.53 -23.72
CA GLU A 135 7.10 13.28 -24.76
C GLU A 135 7.63 14.60 -25.34
N GLU A 136 6.76 15.60 -25.58
CA GLU A 136 7.17 16.95 -26.00
C GLU A 136 8.12 17.57 -24.97
N ALA A 137 7.76 17.47 -23.69
CA ALA A 137 8.59 17.98 -22.59
C ALA A 137 9.95 17.27 -22.45
N LYS A 138 10.04 15.98 -22.81
CA LYS A 138 11.30 15.22 -22.80
C LYS A 138 12.18 15.52 -24.00
N MET A 139 11.59 15.87 -25.16
CA MET A 139 12.34 16.12 -26.40
C MET A 139 12.83 17.57 -26.53
N GLY A 140 12.22 18.50 -25.80
CA GLY A 140 12.49 19.94 -25.91
C GLY A 140 12.81 20.62 -24.58
N SER A 141 12.91 21.93 -24.61
CA SER A 141 12.88 22.75 -23.39
C SER A 141 11.45 22.91 -22.93
N VAL A 142 11.19 22.66 -21.67
CA VAL A 142 9.87 22.92 -21.06
C VAL A 142 9.72 24.43 -20.91
N ASP A 143 8.97 25.05 -21.83
CA ASP A 143 8.62 26.45 -21.73
C ASP A 143 7.57 26.72 -20.64
N ASP A 144 7.27 27.98 -20.40
CA ASP A 144 6.35 28.38 -19.33
C ASP A 144 4.91 27.90 -19.59
N ASP A 145 4.49 27.80 -20.85
CA ASP A 145 3.15 27.37 -21.24
C ASP A 145 2.98 25.84 -20.97
N LEU A 146 3.90 25.03 -21.46
CA LEU A 146 3.91 23.59 -21.22
C LEU A 146 4.04 23.26 -19.73
N ARG A 147 4.87 24.02 -18.99
CA ARG A 147 4.97 23.92 -17.53
C ARG A 147 3.64 24.23 -16.84
N GLY A 148 2.94 25.25 -17.31
CA GLY A 148 1.60 25.61 -16.82
C GLY A 148 0.59 24.50 -17.05
N GLN A 149 0.55 23.93 -18.25
CA GLN A 149 -0.35 22.82 -18.60
C GLN A 149 -0.06 21.58 -17.73
N LEU A 150 1.18 21.13 -17.62
CA LEU A 150 1.57 19.98 -16.80
C LEU A 150 1.23 20.21 -15.32
N SER A 151 1.43 21.42 -14.81
CA SER A 151 1.09 21.76 -13.42
C SER A 151 -0.42 21.71 -13.17
N ALA A 152 -1.24 22.23 -14.09
CA ALA A 152 -2.70 22.19 -14.00
C ALA A 152 -3.21 20.74 -14.06
N THR A 153 -2.70 19.92 -14.99
CA THR A 153 -3.05 18.50 -15.08
C THR A 153 -2.67 17.75 -13.81
N ARG A 154 -1.50 18.02 -13.23
CA ARG A 154 -1.09 17.41 -11.96
C ARG A 154 -2.06 17.76 -10.82
N GLU A 155 -2.51 19.00 -10.70
CA GLU A 155 -3.47 19.43 -9.69
C GLU A 155 -4.82 18.73 -9.86
N GLU A 156 -5.29 18.62 -11.10
CA GLU A 156 -6.52 17.90 -11.43
C GLU A 156 -6.43 16.42 -11.04
N LEU A 157 -5.36 15.71 -11.47
CA LEU A 157 -5.15 14.31 -11.13
C LEU A 157 -5.03 14.11 -9.61
N THR A 158 -4.38 15.04 -8.91
CA THR A 158 -4.28 14.99 -7.44
C THR A 158 -5.64 15.15 -6.78
N THR A 159 -6.49 16.03 -7.29
CA THR A 159 -7.87 16.20 -6.81
C THR A 159 -8.69 14.93 -7.03
N ARG A 160 -8.59 14.31 -8.19
CA ARG A 160 -9.24 13.02 -8.48
C ARG A 160 -8.75 11.91 -7.54
N LEU A 161 -7.46 11.84 -7.25
CA LEU A 161 -6.89 10.87 -6.28
C LEU A 161 -7.47 11.06 -4.89
N ASN A 162 -7.67 12.29 -4.43
CA ASN A 162 -8.29 12.57 -3.14
C ASN A 162 -9.76 12.13 -3.12
N THR A 163 -10.53 12.43 -4.17
CA THR A 163 -11.92 11.98 -4.30
C THR A 163 -12.01 10.45 -4.27
N MET A 164 -11.12 9.76 -5.00
CA MET A 164 -11.08 8.29 -5.00
C MET A 164 -10.75 7.72 -3.62
N GLN A 165 -9.92 8.41 -2.83
CA GLN A 165 -9.64 8.00 -1.45
C GLN A 165 -10.89 8.09 -0.56
N ASP A 166 -11.72 9.12 -0.74
CA ASP A 166 -12.98 9.24 -0.01
C ASP A 166 -13.99 8.18 -0.45
N GLU A 167 -14.12 7.91 -1.77
CA GLU A 167 -14.93 6.81 -2.29
C GLU A 167 -14.47 5.45 -1.75
N LEU A 168 -13.16 5.24 -1.62
CA LEU A 168 -12.61 4.02 -1.07
C LEU A 168 -12.99 3.85 0.41
N ARG A 169 -12.96 4.94 1.21
CA ARG A 169 -13.42 4.91 2.60
C ARG A 169 -14.90 4.55 2.73
N GLU A 170 -15.75 5.07 1.85
CA GLU A 170 -17.16 4.66 1.84
C GLU A 170 -17.34 3.19 1.44
N ALA A 171 -16.54 2.68 0.51
CA ALA A 171 -16.53 1.26 0.16
C ALA A 171 -16.08 0.39 1.35
N TRP A 172 -15.13 0.84 2.17
CA TRP A 172 -14.70 0.13 3.39
C TRP A 172 -15.85 0.00 4.40
N LYS A 173 -16.59 1.08 4.66
CA LYS A 173 -17.74 1.05 5.58
C LYS A 173 -18.78 0.05 5.12
N ARG A 174 -19.07 0.02 3.82
CA ARG A 174 -20.00 -0.94 3.23
C ARG A 174 -19.50 -2.37 3.39
N TRP A 175 -18.23 -2.62 3.09
CA TRP A 175 -17.63 -3.94 3.21
C TRP A 175 -17.59 -4.40 4.67
N ASP A 176 -17.15 -3.56 5.61
CA ASP A 176 -17.14 -3.83 7.04
C ASP A 176 -18.56 -4.07 7.59
N GLY A 177 -19.58 -3.52 6.94
CA GLY A 177 -21.00 -3.76 7.19
C GLY A 177 -21.56 -5.06 6.56
N GLY A 178 -20.74 -5.82 5.82
CA GLY A 178 -21.12 -7.11 5.21
C GLY A 178 -21.59 -7.02 3.76
N ASP A 179 -21.41 -5.87 3.09
CA ASP A 179 -21.74 -5.69 1.69
C ASP A 179 -20.61 -6.21 0.79
N SER A 180 -20.80 -7.42 0.23
CA SER A 180 -19.82 -8.04 -0.66
C SER A 180 -19.66 -7.32 -2.01
N GLU A 181 -20.65 -6.52 -2.45
CA GLU A 181 -20.56 -5.76 -3.70
C GLU A 181 -19.53 -4.62 -3.61
N ALA A 182 -19.24 -4.15 -2.38
CA ALA A 182 -18.21 -3.15 -2.14
C ALA A 182 -16.82 -3.59 -2.63
N THR A 183 -16.57 -4.90 -2.70
CA THR A 183 -15.33 -5.50 -3.18
C THR A 183 -15.00 -5.10 -4.62
N ALA A 184 -15.97 -5.22 -5.52
CA ALA A 184 -15.77 -4.84 -6.93
C ALA A 184 -15.44 -3.35 -7.08
N LYS A 185 -16.10 -2.49 -6.29
CA LYS A 185 -15.81 -1.05 -6.26
C LYS A 185 -14.40 -0.77 -5.74
N MET A 186 -13.94 -1.47 -4.69
CA MET A 186 -12.58 -1.31 -4.18
C MET A 186 -11.52 -1.70 -5.21
N VAL A 187 -11.72 -2.83 -5.92
CA VAL A 187 -10.81 -3.28 -6.98
C VAL A 187 -10.71 -2.23 -8.09
N ASP A 188 -11.84 -1.74 -8.59
CA ASP A 188 -11.88 -0.70 -9.62
C ASP A 188 -11.16 0.58 -9.18
N LEU A 189 -11.43 1.07 -7.97
CA LEU A 189 -10.79 2.25 -7.42
C LEU A 189 -9.28 2.08 -7.28
N LEU A 190 -8.80 0.92 -6.80
CA LEU A 190 -7.38 0.66 -6.64
C LEU A 190 -6.65 0.60 -7.98
N ASN A 191 -7.24 -0.04 -8.99
CA ASN A 191 -6.68 -0.12 -10.34
C ASN A 191 -6.56 1.27 -10.97
N ARG A 192 -7.62 2.07 -10.95
CA ARG A 192 -7.61 3.46 -11.45
C ARG A 192 -6.62 4.33 -10.69
N ARG A 193 -6.60 4.22 -9.36
CA ARG A 193 -5.68 4.97 -8.51
C ARG A 193 -4.22 4.69 -8.85
N SER A 194 -3.87 3.42 -9.01
CA SER A 194 -2.50 3.02 -9.36
C SER A 194 -2.04 3.69 -10.66
N TYR A 195 -2.92 3.74 -11.66
CA TYR A 195 -2.64 4.40 -12.92
C TYR A 195 -2.44 5.92 -12.76
N LEU A 196 -3.38 6.62 -12.09
CA LEU A 196 -3.28 8.06 -11.88
C LEU A 196 -2.04 8.45 -11.05
N CYS A 197 -1.66 7.65 -10.06
CA CYS A 197 -0.43 7.88 -9.29
C CYS A 197 0.82 7.82 -10.18
N ASN A 198 0.85 6.94 -11.18
CA ASN A 198 1.97 6.87 -12.10
C ASN A 198 2.03 8.10 -13.02
N LEU A 199 0.87 8.57 -13.52
CA LEU A 199 0.81 9.80 -14.31
C LEU A 199 1.32 11.02 -13.52
N VAL A 200 0.85 11.19 -12.28
CA VAL A 200 1.31 12.28 -11.40
C VAL A 200 2.82 12.20 -11.14
N ARG A 201 3.36 10.99 -10.97
CA ARG A 201 4.81 10.82 -10.83
C ARG A 201 5.54 11.24 -12.08
N ASP A 202 5.11 10.78 -13.25
CA ASP A 202 5.76 11.05 -14.53
C ASP A 202 5.76 12.56 -14.83
N ILE A 203 4.67 13.28 -14.52
CA ILE A 203 4.61 14.74 -14.55
C ILE A 203 5.65 15.36 -13.61
N ASN A 204 5.72 14.88 -12.36
CA ASN A 204 6.68 15.42 -11.38
C ASN A 204 8.14 15.22 -11.82
N GLU A 205 8.47 14.09 -12.44
CA GLU A 205 9.80 13.81 -12.97
C GLU A 205 10.18 14.85 -14.04
N VAL A 206 9.26 15.16 -14.96
CA VAL A 206 9.49 16.16 -16.01
C VAL A 206 9.62 17.58 -15.42
N LEU A 207 8.71 17.97 -14.53
CA LEU A 207 8.75 19.31 -13.92
C LEU A 207 10.02 19.54 -13.08
N ASN A 208 10.52 18.50 -12.40
CA ASN A 208 11.73 18.59 -11.59
C ASN A 208 13.01 18.56 -12.43
N SER A 209 13.05 17.80 -13.53
CA SER A 209 14.21 17.77 -14.45
C SER A 209 14.42 19.09 -15.19
N SER A 210 13.36 19.85 -15.40
CA SER A 210 13.40 21.16 -16.09
C SER A 210 13.74 22.33 -15.17
N ALA A 211 13.97 22.09 -13.88
CA ALA A 211 14.33 23.11 -12.88
C ALA A 211 15.84 23.21 -12.64
N GLN A 212 16.66 22.39 -13.33
CA GLN A 212 18.12 22.41 -13.30
C GLN A 212 18.68 23.04 -14.57
#